data_bd686053c984963c2fe25498e40480a6
#
_entry.id   bd686053c984963c2fe25498e40480a6
#
_cell.length_a   1.000
_cell.length_b   1.000
_cell.length_c   1.000
_cell.angle_alpha   90.00
_cell.angle_beta   90.00
_cell.angle_gamma   90.00
#
_symmetry.space_group_name_H-M   'P 1'
#
loop_
_entity.id
_entity.type
_entity.pdbx_description
1 polymer ?
#
loop_
_entity_poly.entity_id
_entity_poly.type
_entity_poly.pdbx_seq_one_letter_code
_entity_poly.pdbx_strand_id
1 'polypeptide(L)'
;MLQLRRLALALLASSVALVACGGDDVTGTDANNATVQFINATEVSLDVAQGGTVATGNGALSYGTTSLCIVTDATNSNLAVRQTGTSTPLPGFTPAFQPGGNYSVISYPGATVATIVFATVSNAFTPTAGQGGLRVFNGAGAGTSYDIYVGTPGGSTATAGANNVGFGSGSSYFNVAAAIPQQVRITNAGSQTVVVDVGNHTFTAGQNVTLVIAPPLTGSPVPRAFYATGC
;
A
#
# COMPACT_ATOMS: atom_id res chain seq x y z
N MET A 1 29.67 -25.16 -72.84
CA MET A 1 30.78 -24.31 -72.38
C MET A 1 30.17 -23.18 -71.56
N LEU A 2 30.07 -23.35 -70.24
CA LEU A 2 29.41 -22.42 -69.34
C LEU A 2 30.47 -21.90 -68.39
N GLN A 3 30.72 -20.60 -68.45
CA GLN A 3 31.65 -19.92 -67.55
C GLN A 3 30.91 -19.56 -66.22
N LEU A 4 31.35 -20.16 -65.16
CA LEU A 4 30.92 -19.76 -63.80
C LEU A 4 31.61 -18.45 -63.42
N ARG A 5 30.84 -17.40 -63.31
CA ARG A 5 31.26 -16.15 -62.66
C ARG A 5 31.07 -16.27 -61.15
N ARG A 6 32.14 -16.28 -60.40
CA ARG A 6 32.14 -16.20 -58.94
C ARG A 6 31.88 -14.75 -58.53
N LEU A 7 30.70 -14.48 -57.93
CA LEU A 7 30.43 -13.22 -57.24
C LEU A 7 30.90 -13.40 -55.80
N ALA A 8 31.91 -12.65 -55.42
CA ALA A 8 32.31 -12.49 -54.01
C ALA A 8 31.42 -11.43 -53.36
N LEU A 9 30.58 -11.85 -52.41
CA LEU A 9 29.81 -10.93 -51.55
C LEU A 9 30.69 -10.54 -50.38
N ALA A 10 31.14 -9.28 -50.35
CA ALA A 10 31.77 -8.70 -49.17
C ALA A 10 30.68 -8.32 -48.17
N LEU A 11 30.60 -9.01 -47.01
CA LEU A 11 29.83 -8.59 -45.88
C LEU A 11 30.56 -7.45 -45.17
N LEU A 12 30.05 -6.24 -45.29
CA LEU A 12 30.41 -5.16 -44.40
C LEU A 12 29.66 -5.39 -43.07
N ALA A 13 30.40 -5.78 -42.04
CA ALA A 13 29.94 -5.78 -40.67
C ALA A 13 29.94 -4.33 -40.16
N SER A 14 28.76 -3.69 -40.20
CA SER A 14 28.55 -2.41 -39.53
C SER A 14 28.39 -2.67 -38.02
N SER A 15 29.46 -2.41 -37.27
CA SER A 15 29.43 -2.33 -35.81
C SER A 15 28.65 -1.07 -35.42
N VAL A 16 27.35 -1.26 -35.07
CA VAL A 16 26.53 -0.25 -34.40
C VAL A 16 27.05 -0.19 -32.95
N ALA A 17 27.87 0.83 -32.65
CA ALA A 17 28.15 1.20 -31.26
C ALA A 17 26.84 1.72 -30.66
N LEU A 18 26.16 0.89 -29.85
CA LEU A 18 25.15 1.34 -28.94
C LEU A 18 25.81 2.23 -27.90
N VAL A 19 25.78 3.54 -28.14
CA VAL A 19 25.98 4.52 -27.07
C VAL A 19 24.81 4.30 -26.11
N ALA A 20 25.04 3.54 -25.05
CA ALA A 20 24.17 3.54 -23.89
C ALA A 20 24.21 4.96 -23.31
N CYS A 21 23.23 5.79 -23.70
CA CYS A 21 22.87 6.96 -22.93
C CYS A 21 22.56 6.44 -21.53
N GLY A 22 23.40 6.81 -20.56
CA GLY A 22 23.11 6.62 -19.16
C GLY A 22 21.84 7.41 -18.82
N GLY A 23 20.68 6.79 -19.02
CA GLY A 23 19.50 7.15 -18.28
C GLY A 23 19.81 6.76 -16.85
N ASP A 24 19.70 7.70 -15.92
CA ASP A 24 19.66 7.40 -14.52
C ASP A 24 18.55 6.36 -14.33
N ASP A 25 18.96 5.10 -14.20
CA ASP A 25 18.10 4.01 -13.83
C ASP A 25 17.60 4.29 -12.42
N VAL A 26 16.39 4.88 -12.32
CA VAL A 26 15.65 5.03 -11.06
C VAL A 26 15.27 3.67 -10.48
N THR A 27 15.73 2.59 -11.10
CA THR A 27 15.63 1.20 -10.61
C THR A 27 16.91 0.77 -9.87
N GLY A 28 17.70 1.71 -9.37
CA GLY A 28 18.77 1.41 -8.43
C GLY A 28 18.16 0.83 -7.15
N THR A 29 17.93 -0.47 -7.14
CA THR A 29 17.74 -1.25 -5.91
C THR A 29 19.11 -1.30 -5.23
N ASP A 30 19.57 -0.15 -4.71
CA ASP A 30 20.64 -0.19 -3.73
C ASP A 30 20.17 -1.13 -2.63
N ALA A 31 21.02 -2.10 -2.29
CA ALA A 31 20.69 -3.14 -1.31
C ALA A 31 20.22 -2.57 0.05
N ASN A 32 20.40 -1.27 0.27
CA ASN A 32 20.00 -0.55 1.48
C ASN A 32 18.67 0.22 1.36
N ASN A 33 18.04 0.26 0.19
CA ASN A 33 16.80 0.99 0.02
C ASN A 33 15.58 0.21 0.49
N ALA A 34 14.57 0.92 0.97
CA ALA A 34 13.20 0.43 1.19
C ALA A 34 12.22 1.20 0.30
N THR A 35 11.14 0.56 -0.06
CA THR A 35 10.01 1.19 -0.78
C THR A 35 8.86 1.41 0.21
N VAL A 36 8.34 2.63 0.24
CA VAL A 36 7.35 3.05 1.24
C VAL A 36 6.18 3.76 0.57
N GLN A 37 4.97 3.38 0.96
CA GLN A 37 3.74 4.08 0.60
C GLN A 37 3.08 4.61 1.87
N PHE A 38 2.55 5.83 1.81
CA PHE A 38 1.78 6.41 2.90
C PHE A 38 0.28 6.32 2.61
N ILE A 39 -0.49 6.05 3.64
CA ILE A 39 -1.95 5.90 3.60
C ILE A 39 -2.53 6.86 4.65
N ASN A 40 -3.37 7.79 4.22
CA ASN A 40 -4.00 8.73 5.14
C ASN A 40 -5.40 8.28 5.57
N ALA A 41 -5.53 7.81 6.81
CA ALA A 41 -6.82 7.48 7.44
C ALA A 41 -7.27 8.55 8.45
N THR A 42 -6.81 9.82 8.29
CA THR A 42 -7.23 10.96 9.11
C THR A 42 -7.94 12.02 8.27
N GLU A 43 -8.79 12.84 8.88
CA GLU A 43 -9.43 13.97 8.17
C GLU A 43 -8.46 15.14 7.90
N VAL A 44 -7.27 15.10 8.47
CA VAL A 44 -6.23 16.11 8.23
C VAL A 44 -5.51 15.77 6.93
N SER A 45 -5.39 16.74 6.04
CA SER A 45 -4.60 16.59 4.82
C SER A 45 -3.11 16.59 5.14
N LEU A 46 -2.37 15.63 4.59
CA LEU A 46 -0.96 15.37 4.92
C LEU A 46 -0.06 15.50 3.70
N ASP A 47 1.14 16.01 3.94
CA ASP A 47 2.25 15.99 2.98
C ASP A 47 3.30 14.99 3.43
N VAL A 48 3.82 14.19 2.51
CA VAL A 48 4.99 13.36 2.74
C VAL A 48 6.21 14.10 2.19
N ALA A 49 7.17 14.37 3.06
CA ALA A 49 8.41 15.05 2.71
C ALA A 49 9.60 14.08 2.77
N GLN A 50 10.55 14.27 1.86
CA GLN A 50 11.84 13.60 1.84
C GLN A 50 12.95 14.65 1.76
N GLY A 51 13.94 14.57 2.65
CA GLY A 51 15.01 15.57 2.70
C GLY A 51 14.53 17.00 2.94
N GLY A 52 13.41 17.17 3.65
CA GLY A 52 12.85 18.48 3.97
C GLY A 52 11.91 19.07 2.92
N THR A 53 11.78 18.51 1.74
CA THR A 53 10.85 18.94 0.67
C THR A 53 9.71 17.93 0.49
N VAL A 54 8.53 18.41 0.09
CA VAL A 54 7.42 17.50 -0.25
C VAL A 54 7.84 16.65 -1.44
N ALA A 55 7.79 15.33 -1.28
CA ALA A 55 8.14 14.40 -2.34
C ALA A 55 7.14 14.54 -3.49
N THR A 56 7.63 14.52 -4.74
CA THR A 56 6.83 14.74 -5.93
C THR A 56 5.61 13.81 -5.98
N GLY A 57 4.43 14.36 -6.17
CA GLY A 57 3.17 13.63 -6.19
C GLY A 57 2.68 13.10 -4.83
N ASN A 58 3.31 13.52 -3.72
CA ASN A 58 3.01 13.04 -2.36
C ASN A 58 2.57 14.17 -1.40
N GLY A 59 2.07 15.27 -1.97
CA GLY A 59 1.47 16.35 -1.19
C GLY A 59 -0.06 16.24 -1.16
N ALA A 60 -0.64 16.90 -0.14
CA ALA A 60 -2.09 17.02 0.06
C ALA A 60 -2.85 15.67 0.05
N LEU A 61 -2.27 14.65 0.67
CA LEU A 61 -2.93 13.37 0.85
C LEU A 61 -4.20 13.57 1.68
N SER A 62 -5.34 13.47 1.04
CA SER A 62 -6.65 13.57 1.67
C SER A 62 -7.02 12.29 2.40
N TYR A 63 -8.07 12.33 3.23
CA TYR A 63 -8.64 11.15 3.85
C TYR A 63 -8.95 10.05 2.83
N GLY A 64 -8.51 8.83 3.12
CA GLY A 64 -8.72 7.66 2.27
C GLY A 64 -7.83 7.58 1.03
N THR A 65 -6.81 8.45 0.92
CA THR A 65 -5.87 8.42 -0.21
C THR A 65 -4.51 7.86 0.17
N THR A 66 -3.77 7.46 -0.85
CA THR A 66 -2.41 6.91 -0.73
C THR A 66 -1.41 7.79 -1.46
N SER A 67 -0.18 7.82 -0.99
CA SER A 67 0.95 8.42 -1.71
C SER A 67 1.34 7.56 -2.92
N LEU A 68 2.17 8.12 -3.80
CA LEU A 68 3.01 7.33 -4.68
C LEU A 68 4.06 6.56 -3.84
N CYS A 69 4.65 5.53 -4.45
CA CYS A 69 5.74 4.80 -3.82
C CYS A 69 7.00 5.67 -3.74
N ILE A 70 7.62 5.71 -2.58
CA ILE A 70 8.83 6.47 -2.29
C ILE A 70 9.95 5.48 -2.00
N VAL A 71 11.07 5.63 -2.69
CA VAL A 71 12.30 4.89 -2.36
C VAL A 71 13.10 5.73 -1.37
N THR A 72 13.51 5.12 -0.27
CA THR A 72 14.30 5.79 0.79
C THR A 72 15.37 4.85 1.31
N ASP A 73 16.46 5.41 1.83
CA ASP A 73 17.47 4.63 2.57
C ASP A 73 16.79 4.03 3.83
N ALA A 74 16.86 2.71 3.96
CA ALA A 74 16.23 1.99 5.05
C ALA A 74 16.90 2.27 6.41
N THR A 75 18.21 2.53 6.39
CA THR A 75 19.02 2.73 7.62
C THR A 75 19.07 4.18 8.06
N ASN A 76 18.88 5.12 7.12
CA ASN A 76 18.92 6.56 7.36
C ASN A 76 17.79 7.27 6.61
N SER A 77 16.55 6.85 6.88
CA SER A 77 15.38 7.45 6.24
C SER A 77 15.23 8.92 6.68
N ASN A 78 15.15 9.80 5.69
CA ASN A 78 14.89 11.23 5.87
C ASN A 78 13.44 11.62 5.54
N LEU A 79 12.53 10.65 5.66
CA LEU A 79 11.10 10.85 5.47
C LEU A 79 10.49 11.57 6.68
N ALA A 80 9.56 12.46 6.38
CA ALA A 80 8.74 13.15 7.37
C ALA A 80 7.30 13.27 6.87
N VAL A 81 6.35 13.28 7.81
CA VAL A 81 4.94 13.58 7.51
C VAL A 81 4.59 14.91 8.15
N ARG A 82 3.88 15.77 7.44
CA ARG A 82 3.47 17.10 7.88
C ARG A 82 1.99 17.30 7.60
N GLN A 83 1.37 18.21 8.34
CA GLN A 83 0.10 18.75 7.90
C GLN A 83 0.32 19.58 6.63
N THR A 84 -0.54 19.43 5.64
CA THR A 84 -0.44 20.18 4.37
C THR A 84 -0.36 21.68 4.61
N GLY A 85 0.59 22.32 3.93
CA GLY A 85 0.85 23.75 4.05
C GLY A 85 1.72 24.14 5.24
N THR A 86 2.24 23.18 6.02
CA THR A 86 3.18 23.47 7.12
C THR A 86 4.57 22.90 6.81
N SER A 87 5.60 23.46 7.48
CA SER A 87 6.97 22.93 7.40
C SER A 87 7.34 22.04 8.58
N THR A 88 6.52 21.98 9.63
CA THR A 88 6.81 21.26 10.87
C THR A 88 6.41 19.80 10.73
N PRO A 89 7.33 18.84 10.92
CA PRO A 89 6.98 17.42 10.96
C PRO A 89 6.02 17.09 12.09
N LEU A 90 5.09 16.18 11.81
CA LEU A 90 4.22 15.62 12.84
C LEU A 90 5.05 14.71 13.75
N PRO A 91 4.84 14.79 15.08
CA PRO A 91 5.54 13.92 16.02
C PRO A 91 5.08 12.46 15.88
N GLY A 92 5.91 11.53 16.37
CA GLY A 92 5.57 10.11 16.47
C GLY A 92 5.80 9.31 15.19
N PHE A 93 6.19 9.92 14.08
CA PHE A 93 6.68 9.19 12.93
C PHE A 93 8.19 8.93 13.07
N THR A 94 8.53 7.72 13.46
CA THR A 94 9.91 7.24 13.59
C THR A 94 10.08 6.03 12.67
N PRO A 95 10.44 6.24 11.40
CA PRO A 95 10.53 5.15 10.43
C PRO A 95 11.65 4.17 10.80
N ALA A 96 11.32 2.88 10.75
CA ALA A 96 12.27 1.79 10.91
C ALA A 96 12.00 0.79 9.78
N PHE A 97 12.83 0.83 8.76
CA PHE A 97 12.71 -0.03 7.59
C PHE A 97 13.87 -1.03 7.54
N GLN A 98 13.66 -2.14 6.84
CA GLN A 98 14.73 -3.07 6.52
C GLN A 98 15.12 -2.90 5.05
N PRO A 99 16.41 -3.06 4.73
CA PRO A 99 16.88 -3.04 3.35
C PRO A 99 16.11 -4.03 2.47
N GLY A 100 15.75 -3.60 1.25
CA GLY A 100 14.94 -4.37 0.31
C GLY A 100 13.46 -4.50 0.71
N GLY A 101 13.05 -3.93 1.84
CA GLY A 101 11.68 -4.04 2.33
C GLY A 101 10.69 -3.16 1.58
N ASN A 102 9.43 -3.59 1.57
CA ASN A 102 8.29 -2.84 1.07
C ASN A 102 7.31 -2.61 2.22
N TYR A 103 6.90 -1.35 2.41
CA TYR A 103 6.11 -0.95 3.58
C TYR A 103 4.94 -0.05 3.22
N SER A 104 3.88 -0.16 4.00
CA SER A 104 2.85 0.86 4.09
C SER A 104 2.94 1.55 5.46
N VAL A 105 2.93 2.89 5.44
CA VAL A 105 2.82 3.73 6.64
C VAL A 105 1.40 4.29 6.68
N ILE A 106 0.66 3.92 7.71
CA ILE A 106 -0.75 4.30 7.86
C ILE A 106 -0.83 5.37 8.95
N SER A 107 -1.30 6.56 8.61
CA SER A 107 -1.65 7.59 9.58
C SER A 107 -3.10 7.42 10.01
N TYR A 108 -3.36 7.45 11.30
CA TYR A 108 -4.71 7.30 11.87
C TYR A 108 -4.83 8.13 13.17
N PRO A 109 -6.04 8.45 13.63
CA PRO A 109 -6.21 9.17 14.90
C PRO A 109 -5.68 8.35 16.07
N GLY A 110 -5.02 9.00 17.02
CA GLY A 110 -4.63 8.38 18.27
C GLY A 110 -5.82 8.14 19.21
N ALA A 111 -5.52 7.78 20.47
CA ALA A 111 -6.54 7.58 21.49
C ALA A 111 -7.36 8.85 21.78
N THR A 112 -6.79 10.02 21.48
CA THR A 112 -7.48 11.30 21.48
C THR A 112 -7.53 11.83 20.06
N VAL A 113 -8.66 12.37 19.64
CA VAL A 113 -8.89 12.88 18.27
C VAL A 113 -7.92 13.99 17.83
N ALA A 114 -7.18 14.59 18.77
CA ALA A 114 -6.21 15.64 18.49
C ALA A 114 -4.82 15.12 18.07
N THR A 115 -4.56 13.81 18.18
CA THR A 115 -3.26 13.22 17.86
C THR A 115 -3.33 12.35 16.64
N ILE A 116 -2.36 12.52 15.73
CA ILE A 116 -2.14 11.61 14.61
C ILE A 116 -1.02 10.65 15.01
N VAL A 117 -1.25 9.37 14.84
CA VAL A 117 -0.27 8.32 15.07
C VAL A 117 0.00 7.55 13.79
N PHE A 118 1.10 6.83 13.75
CA PHE A 118 1.57 6.14 12.56
C PHE A 118 1.82 4.67 12.87
N ALA A 119 1.38 3.79 11.98
CA ALA A 119 1.73 2.38 11.98
C ALA A 119 2.52 2.07 10.71
N THR A 120 3.67 1.43 10.87
CA THR A 120 4.46 0.90 9.75
C THR A 120 4.20 -0.60 9.65
N VAL A 121 3.76 -1.06 8.49
CA VAL A 121 3.43 -2.46 8.25
C VAL A 121 4.16 -2.96 7.00
N SER A 122 4.79 -4.13 7.09
CA SER A 122 5.49 -4.75 5.96
C SER A 122 4.49 -5.30 4.93
N ASN A 123 4.74 -5.06 3.66
CA ASN A 123 3.95 -5.60 2.55
C ASN A 123 4.52 -6.94 2.02
N ALA A 124 5.48 -7.53 2.73
CA ALA A 124 6.11 -8.79 2.35
C ALA A 124 5.11 -9.96 2.50
N PHE A 125 4.45 -10.30 1.42
CA PHE A 125 3.58 -11.46 1.31
C PHE A 125 3.54 -11.91 -0.15
N THR A 126 3.59 -13.23 -0.36
CA THR A 126 3.44 -13.83 -1.69
C THR A 126 2.11 -14.59 -1.70
N PRO A 127 1.09 -14.07 -2.38
CA PRO A 127 -0.18 -14.78 -2.53
C PRO A 127 0.02 -16.12 -3.25
N THR A 128 -0.83 -17.09 -2.93
CA THR A 128 -0.93 -18.34 -3.69
C THR A 128 -1.27 -18.04 -5.14
N ALA A 129 -0.75 -18.84 -6.08
CA ALA A 129 -1.02 -18.68 -7.51
C ALA A 129 -2.54 -18.55 -7.78
N GLY A 130 -2.92 -17.54 -8.55
CA GLY A 130 -4.33 -17.25 -8.86
C GLY A 130 -5.10 -16.53 -7.74
N GLN A 131 -4.45 -16.16 -6.64
CA GLN A 131 -5.05 -15.42 -5.53
C GLN A 131 -4.39 -14.06 -5.35
N GLY A 132 -5.08 -13.12 -4.70
CA GLY A 132 -4.55 -11.89 -4.17
C GLY A 132 -4.29 -12.01 -2.67
N GLY A 133 -3.46 -11.12 -2.12
CA GLY A 133 -3.24 -10.97 -0.69
C GLY A 133 -4.10 -9.85 -0.12
N LEU A 134 -4.83 -10.12 0.96
CA LEU A 134 -5.57 -9.10 1.71
C LEU A 134 -5.05 -9.06 3.15
N ARG A 135 -4.79 -7.87 3.61
CA ARG A 135 -4.56 -7.54 5.02
C ARG A 135 -5.56 -6.49 5.45
N VAL A 136 -5.92 -6.46 6.72
CA VAL A 136 -6.79 -5.44 7.30
C VAL A 136 -6.01 -4.66 8.34
N PHE A 137 -6.18 -3.35 8.36
CA PHE A 137 -5.68 -2.46 9.40
C PHE A 137 -6.86 -1.72 10.05
N ASN A 138 -6.91 -1.72 11.37
CA ASN A 138 -7.96 -1.02 12.13
C ASN A 138 -7.42 0.30 12.71
N GLY A 139 -7.76 1.40 12.06
CA GLY A 139 -7.51 2.77 12.53
C GLY A 139 -8.78 3.50 12.99
N ALA A 140 -9.92 2.79 13.16
CA ALA A 140 -11.24 3.42 13.32
C ALA A 140 -11.45 4.12 14.66
N GLY A 141 -10.85 3.63 15.75
CA GLY A 141 -10.97 4.29 17.05
C GLY A 141 -10.58 3.39 18.21
N ALA A 142 -10.14 4.01 19.30
CA ALA A 142 -9.74 3.30 20.51
C ALA A 142 -10.87 2.40 21.05
N GLY A 143 -10.51 1.22 21.50
CA GLY A 143 -11.45 0.24 22.06
C GLY A 143 -12.25 -0.54 21.01
N THR A 144 -12.04 -0.34 19.70
CA THR A 144 -12.69 -1.12 18.66
C THR A 144 -11.89 -2.35 18.27
N SER A 145 -12.59 -3.43 17.96
CA SER A 145 -12.01 -4.63 17.33
C SER A 145 -13.01 -5.16 16.31
N TYR A 146 -12.51 -5.63 15.18
CA TYR A 146 -13.35 -6.05 14.05
C TYR A 146 -12.98 -7.44 13.55
N ASP A 147 -14.01 -8.17 13.08
CA ASP A 147 -13.87 -9.36 12.26
C ASP A 147 -14.18 -9.02 10.80
N ILE A 148 -13.45 -9.58 9.88
CA ILE A 148 -13.55 -9.28 8.45
C ILE A 148 -13.90 -10.55 7.69
N TYR A 149 -14.99 -10.49 6.95
CA TYR A 149 -15.52 -11.57 6.14
C TYR A 149 -15.33 -11.26 4.67
N VAL A 150 -14.76 -12.22 3.95
CA VAL A 150 -14.57 -12.13 2.50
C VAL A 150 -15.17 -13.37 1.86
N GLY A 151 -16.05 -13.17 0.90
CA GLY A 151 -16.73 -14.28 0.25
C GLY A 151 -17.48 -13.85 -1.00
N THR A 152 -18.24 -14.79 -1.56
CA THR A 152 -19.07 -14.51 -2.73
C THR A 152 -20.14 -13.49 -2.40
N PRO A 153 -20.51 -12.60 -3.34
CA PRO A 153 -21.61 -11.64 -3.14
C PRO A 153 -22.91 -12.33 -2.68
N GLY A 154 -23.51 -11.78 -1.64
CA GLY A 154 -24.73 -12.39 -1.01
C GLY A 154 -24.45 -13.63 -0.15
N GLY A 155 -23.22 -14.08 -0.02
CA GLY A 155 -22.83 -15.20 0.82
C GLY A 155 -22.94 -14.90 2.33
N SER A 156 -22.73 -15.94 3.15
CA SER A 156 -22.78 -15.81 4.61
C SER A 156 -21.49 -15.22 5.19
N THR A 157 -21.56 -14.72 6.43
CA THR A 157 -20.43 -14.32 7.27
C THR A 157 -19.97 -15.47 8.19
N ALA A 158 -20.00 -16.72 7.69
CA ALA A 158 -19.73 -17.89 8.54
C ALA A 158 -18.27 -18.03 8.94
N THR A 159 -17.32 -17.62 8.08
CA THR A 159 -15.88 -17.74 8.34
C THR A 159 -15.20 -16.42 8.06
N ALA A 160 -14.58 -15.84 9.05
CA ALA A 160 -13.84 -14.61 8.88
C ALA A 160 -12.47 -14.89 8.24
N GLY A 161 -12.04 -14.02 7.33
CA GLY A 161 -10.67 -14.00 6.79
C GLY A 161 -9.67 -13.42 7.79
N ALA A 162 -10.10 -12.47 8.61
CA ALA A 162 -9.33 -11.95 9.74
C ALA A 162 -10.25 -11.74 10.94
N ASN A 163 -9.76 -12.07 12.13
CA ASN A 163 -10.53 -12.00 13.38
C ASN A 163 -9.88 -11.05 14.36
N ASN A 164 -10.70 -10.36 15.15
CA ASN A 164 -10.32 -9.54 16.29
C ASN A 164 -9.18 -8.56 15.97
N VAL A 165 -9.29 -7.86 14.84
CA VAL A 165 -8.31 -6.84 14.45
C VAL A 165 -8.51 -5.63 15.34
N GLY A 166 -7.65 -5.49 16.36
CA GLY A 166 -7.72 -4.42 17.36
C GLY A 166 -7.30 -3.07 16.80
N PHE A 167 -7.71 -2.00 17.48
CA PHE A 167 -7.33 -0.63 17.12
C PHE A 167 -5.82 -0.43 17.08
N GLY A 168 -5.33 0.27 16.04
CA GLY A 168 -3.92 0.52 15.79
C GLY A 168 -3.12 -0.71 15.33
N SER A 169 -3.80 -1.80 15.00
CA SER A 169 -3.18 -3.06 14.61
C SER A 169 -3.60 -3.50 13.21
N GLY A 170 -2.71 -4.25 12.55
CA GLY A 170 -3.00 -4.93 11.30
C GLY A 170 -3.11 -6.45 11.49
N SER A 171 -3.96 -7.10 10.69
CA SER A 171 -3.94 -8.55 10.57
C SER A 171 -2.69 -9.01 9.81
N SER A 172 -2.38 -10.30 9.89
CA SER A 172 -1.54 -10.93 8.87
C SER A 172 -2.24 -10.88 7.51
N TYR A 173 -1.46 -10.98 6.42
CA TYR A 173 -2.04 -11.22 5.10
C TYR A 173 -2.68 -12.59 5.03
N PHE A 174 -3.76 -12.69 4.29
CA PHE A 174 -4.40 -13.94 3.92
C PHE A 174 -4.78 -13.93 2.44
N ASN A 175 -4.89 -15.11 1.87
CA ASN A 175 -5.22 -15.27 0.46
C ASN A 175 -6.72 -15.01 0.21
N VAL A 176 -7.02 -14.32 -0.88
CA VAL A 176 -8.39 -14.08 -1.36
C VAL A 176 -8.49 -14.46 -2.83
N ALA A 177 -9.64 -14.98 -3.24
CA ALA A 177 -9.87 -15.35 -4.63
C ALA A 177 -9.75 -14.10 -5.53
N ALA A 178 -8.95 -14.22 -6.59
CA ALA A 178 -8.74 -13.15 -7.57
C ALA A 178 -9.61 -13.35 -8.81
N ALA A 179 -9.71 -12.30 -9.63
CA ALA A 179 -10.42 -12.26 -10.90
C ALA A 179 -11.95 -12.49 -10.82
N ILE A 180 -12.50 -12.64 -9.63
CA ILE A 180 -13.95 -12.71 -9.38
C ILE A 180 -14.35 -11.72 -8.28
N PRO A 181 -15.55 -11.13 -8.33
CA PRO A 181 -16.02 -10.24 -7.26
C PRO A 181 -16.09 -10.95 -5.93
N GLN A 182 -15.52 -10.35 -4.90
CA GLN A 182 -15.59 -10.76 -3.50
C GLN A 182 -16.31 -9.68 -2.71
N GLN A 183 -17.33 -10.03 -1.96
CA GLN A 183 -17.96 -9.12 -1.02
C GLN A 183 -17.15 -9.08 0.27
N VAL A 184 -16.81 -7.88 0.73
CA VAL A 184 -16.07 -7.67 1.98
C VAL A 184 -17.00 -7.00 3.00
N ARG A 185 -17.12 -7.61 4.17
CA ARG A 185 -17.98 -7.15 5.27
C ARG A 185 -17.21 -7.11 6.56
N ILE A 186 -17.47 -6.10 7.36
CA ILE A 186 -16.84 -5.84 8.65
C ILE A 186 -17.91 -5.92 9.73
N THR A 187 -17.65 -6.68 10.78
CA THR A 187 -18.48 -6.77 11.98
C THR A 187 -17.68 -6.39 13.21
N ASN A 188 -18.33 -6.08 14.33
CA ASN A 188 -17.62 -6.07 15.60
C ASN A 188 -17.11 -7.47 15.94
N ALA A 189 -15.96 -7.55 16.59
CA ALA A 189 -15.33 -8.83 16.94
C ALA A 189 -16.31 -9.72 17.74
N GLY A 190 -16.45 -10.98 17.32
CA GLY A 190 -17.35 -11.95 17.89
C GLY A 190 -18.83 -11.75 17.53
N SER A 191 -19.16 -10.82 16.63
CA SER A 191 -20.52 -10.55 16.16
C SER A 191 -20.71 -10.96 14.70
N GLN A 192 -21.95 -11.30 14.33
CA GLN A 192 -22.35 -11.54 12.94
C GLN A 192 -23.05 -10.31 12.32
N THR A 193 -23.29 -9.27 13.13
CA THR A 193 -23.97 -8.06 12.66
C THR A 193 -22.99 -7.18 11.88
N VAL A 194 -23.28 -6.95 10.60
CA VAL A 194 -22.45 -6.13 9.72
C VAL A 194 -22.49 -4.67 10.17
N VAL A 195 -21.32 -4.10 10.45
CA VAL A 195 -21.11 -2.69 10.78
C VAL A 195 -20.81 -1.90 9.52
N VAL A 196 -19.96 -2.46 8.63
CA VAL A 196 -19.63 -1.87 7.34
C VAL A 196 -19.72 -2.94 6.26
N ASP A 197 -20.54 -2.72 5.26
CA ASP A 197 -20.48 -3.44 4.00
C ASP A 197 -19.60 -2.64 3.04
N VAL A 198 -18.38 -3.12 2.82
CA VAL A 198 -17.42 -2.47 1.91
C VAL A 198 -17.83 -2.66 0.45
N GLY A 199 -18.78 -3.59 0.22
CA GLY A 199 -19.24 -3.95 -1.13
C GLY A 199 -18.33 -4.96 -1.82
N ASN A 200 -18.53 -5.07 -3.13
CA ASN A 200 -17.80 -6.02 -3.95
C ASN A 200 -16.47 -5.41 -4.40
N HIS A 201 -15.40 -6.21 -4.27
CA HIS A 201 -14.07 -5.89 -4.77
C HIS A 201 -13.52 -7.05 -5.58
N THR A 202 -12.89 -6.76 -6.72
CA THR A 202 -12.20 -7.76 -7.53
C THR A 202 -10.71 -7.65 -7.29
N PHE A 203 -10.15 -8.65 -6.62
CA PHE A 203 -8.71 -8.69 -6.34
C PHE A 203 -7.93 -9.13 -7.58
N THR A 204 -6.71 -8.65 -7.71
CA THR A 204 -5.78 -9.04 -8.78
C THR A 204 -4.86 -10.14 -8.26
N ALA A 205 -4.64 -11.18 -9.06
CA ALA A 205 -3.72 -12.26 -8.70
C ALA A 205 -2.29 -11.72 -8.49
N GLY A 206 -1.64 -12.16 -7.42
CA GLY A 206 -0.30 -11.74 -7.05
C GLY A 206 -0.20 -10.36 -6.40
N GLN A 207 -1.30 -9.60 -6.33
CA GLN A 207 -1.30 -8.25 -5.75
C GLN A 207 -1.62 -8.30 -4.25
N ASN A 208 -0.92 -7.50 -3.47
CA ASN A 208 -1.19 -7.28 -2.05
C ASN A 208 -2.01 -6.01 -1.85
N VAL A 209 -3.07 -6.13 -1.06
CA VAL A 209 -3.99 -5.04 -0.76
C VAL A 209 -4.14 -4.92 0.77
N THR A 210 -4.14 -3.70 1.27
CA THR A 210 -4.51 -3.39 2.65
C THR A 210 -5.90 -2.76 2.67
N LEU A 211 -6.86 -3.38 3.35
CA LEU A 211 -8.13 -2.75 3.71
C LEU A 211 -7.92 -1.95 4.99
N VAL A 212 -8.07 -0.65 4.90
CA VAL A 212 -7.96 0.24 6.06
C VAL A 212 -9.37 0.55 6.57
N ILE A 213 -9.63 0.22 7.83
CA ILE A 213 -10.83 0.65 8.55
C ILE A 213 -10.46 1.96 9.24
N ALA A 214 -11.10 3.03 8.84
CA ALA A 214 -10.80 4.39 9.28
C ALA A 214 -11.96 4.95 10.11
N PRO A 215 -11.73 5.98 10.93
CA PRO A 215 -12.79 6.59 11.73
C PRO A 215 -13.93 7.08 10.85
N PRO A 216 -15.14 7.22 11.42
CA PRO A 216 -16.21 7.91 10.72
C PRO A 216 -15.79 9.34 10.44
N LEU A 217 -16.23 9.89 9.30
CA LEU A 217 -16.09 11.32 9.06
C LEU A 217 -16.95 12.10 10.04
N THR A 218 -16.54 13.33 10.31
CA THR A 218 -17.30 14.26 11.17
C THR A 218 -18.79 14.26 10.75
N GLY A 219 -19.67 13.95 11.71
CA GLY A 219 -21.10 13.87 11.49
C GLY A 219 -21.64 12.49 11.05
N SER A 220 -20.78 11.48 10.84
CA SER A 220 -21.19 10.10 10.58
C SER A 220 -20.94 9.21 11.80
N PRO A 221 -21.85 8.29 12.17
CA PRO A 221 -21.61 7.34 13.27
C PRO A 221 -20.88 6.07 12.81
N VAL A 222 -20.71 5.87 11.49
CA VAL A 222 -20.25 4.59 10.93
C VAL A 222 -18.79 4.73 10.46
N PRO A 223 -17.89 3.84 10.86
CA PRO A 223 -16.52 3.81 10.33
C PRO A 223 -16.52 3.61 8.82
N ARG A 224 -15.47 4.05 8.18
CA ARG A 224 -15.29 3.88 6.74
C ARG A 224 -14.22 2.84 6.48
N ALA A 225 -14.27 2.26 5.30
CA ALA A 225 -13.23 1.36 4.85
C ALA A 225 -12.86 1.67 3.40
N PHE A 226 -11.56 1.55 3.09
CA PHE A 226 -11.04 1.75 1.74
C PHE A 226 -9.83 0.85 1.50
N TYR A 227 -9.57 0.57 0.24
CA TYR A 227 -8.47 -0.28 -0.18
C TYR A 227 -7.24 0.56 -0.53
N ALA A 228 -6.08 0.10 -0.10
CA ALA A 228 -4.78 0.62 -0.49
C ALA A 228 -3.98 -0.53 -1.11
N THR A 229 -3.55 -0.34 -2.34
CA THR A 229 -2.66 -1.28 -3.02
C THR A 229 -1.23 -0.94 -2.63
N GLY A 230 -0.50 -1.93 -2.17
CA GLY A 230 0.91 -1.75 -1.81
C GLY A 230 1.81 -1.45 -3.02
N CYS A 231 2.96 -0.93 -2.76
CA CYS A 231 4.02 -0.87 -3.75
C CYS A 231 4.54 -2.29 -4.06
#